data_3286ebf31121031acdbe2548b1040a39
#
_entry.id   3286ebf31121031acdbe2548b1040a39
#
_cell.length_a   1.000
_cell.length_b   1.000
_cell.length_c   1.000
_cell.angle_alpha   90.00
_cell.angle_beta   90.00
_cell.angle_gamma   90.00
#
_symmetry.space_group_name_H-M   'P 1'
#
loop_
_entity.id
_entity.type
_entity.pdbx_description
1 polymer ?
#
loop_
_entity_poly.entity_id
_entity_poly.type
_entity_poly.pdbx_seq_one_letter_code
_entity_poly.pdbx_strand_id
1 'polypeptide(L)'
;MTFLQLNYIMEIYNCGSINKAAQKLFLSQSSLSSSIRELEQELGIKIFKRSNKGIELTNDGKEFIAHIRPIVEQQKIVEAYYLDRKNDDFVSLNVASQRYPFCAEAFVLLIKEFDDSSKYSFSYTEADMEKVISSVSERKSEIGVIFMSDMTEKFMNKILAANDLEFHEFMRIKPHAFINHNHPLSSKKTVKISELFDYPYVAFTKKNNESIHYSEEAIIPEIEKFKKVVYVNDRASCYNVLVNTNCVSTGSGILPDGYGDDRLISI
;
A
#
# COMPACT_ATOMS: atom_id res chain seq x y z
N MET A 1 25.21 19.40 -1.83
CA MET A 1 24.13 18.83 -0.98
C MET A 1 24.49 17.41 -0.57
N THR A 2 24.44 17.07 0.73
CA THR A 2 24.78 15.75 1.29
C THR A 2 23.64 15.20 2.14
N PHE A 3 23.57 13.89 2.33
CA PHE A 3 22.58 13.26 3.24
C PHE A 3 22.69 13.80 4.68
N LEU A 4 23.89 14.11 5.14
CA LEU A 4 24.10 14.70 6.45
C LEU A 4 23.42 16.06 6.57
N GLN A 5 23.54 16.91 5.55
CA GLN A 5 22.87 18.21 5.51
C GLN A 5 21.35 18.05 5.47
N LEU A 6 20.83 17.07 4.71
CA LEU A 6 19.38 16.77 4.69
C LEU A 6 18.87 16.35 6.07
N ASN A 7 19.62 15.49 6.76
CA ASN A 7 19.28 15.08 8.13
C ASN A 7 19.31 16.28 9.10
N TYR A 8 20.26 17.20 8.97
CA TYR A 8 20.32 18.41 9.79
C TYR A 8 19.09 19.29 9.57
N ILE A 9 18.67 19.50 8.33
CA ILE A 9 17.46 20.26 7.98
C ILE A 9 16.21 19.61 8.60
N MET A 10 16.06 18.29 8.46
CA MET A 10 14.94 17.56 9.05
C MET A 10 14.92 17.65 10.57
N GLU A 11 16.07 17.57 11.24
CA GLU A 11 16.15 17.68 12.68
C GLU A 11 15.79 19.09 13.19
N ILE A 12 16.22 20.14 12.48
CA ILE A 12 15.85 21.52 12.82
C ILE A 12 14.36 21.75 12.62
N TYR A 13 13.80 21.22 11.53
CA TYR A 13 12.36 21.27 11.28
C TYR A 13 11.57 20.62 12.42
N ASN A 14 11.99 19.43 12.86
CA ASN A 14 11.33 18.69 13.93
C ASN A 14 11.45 19.37 15.31
N CYS A 15 12.61 19.98 15.59
CA CYS A 15 12.85 20.67 16.86
C CYS A 15 12.31 22.10 16.92
N GLY A 16 12.02 22.73 15.77
CA GLY A 16 11.63 24.14 15.67
C GLY A 16 12.71 25.13 16.15
N SER A 17 13.94 24.65 16.37
CA SER A 17 15.04 25.42 16.94
C SER A 17 16.40 24.83 16.55
N ILE A 18 17.32 25.69 16.02
CA ILE A 18 18.68 25.27 15.70
C ILE A 18 19.42 24.83 16.97
N ASN A 19 19.26 25.55 18.10
CA ASN A 19 19.94 25.20 19.34
C ASN A 19 19.51 23.81 19.87
N LYS A 20 18.21 23.52 19.87
CA LYS A 20 17.70 22.20 20.29
C LYS A 20 18.19 21.10 19.33
N ALA A 21 18.16 21.35 18.03
CA ALA A 21 18.64 20.40 17.03
C ALA A 21 20.15 20.14 17.18
N ALA A 22 20.96 21.21 17.41
CA ALA A 22 22.38 21.07 17.63
C ALA A 22 22.69 20.22 18.87
N GLN A 23 21.99 20.45 19.98
CA GLN A 23 22.11 19.61 21.19
C GLN A 23 21.78 18.14 20.91
N LYS A 24 20.69 17.89 20.22
CA LYS A 24 20.25 16.51 19.88
C LYS A 24 21.22 15.80 18.94
N LEU A 25 21.87 16.57 18.04
CA LEU A 25 22.87 16.07 17.10
C LEU A 25 24.29 16.04 17.67
N PHE A 26 24.48 16.45 18.93
CA PHE A 26 25.82 16.60 19.57
C PHE A 26 26.77 17.50 18.79
N LEU A 27 26.23 18.58 18.22
CA LEU A 27 26.97 19.56 17.44
C LEU A 27 26.99 20.95 18.11
N SER A 28 27.96 21.79 17.74
CA SER A 28 27.88 23.23 18.06
C SER A 28 26.80 23.91 17.19
N GLN A 29 26.08 24.87 17.77
CA GLN A 29 25.10 25.65 17.03
C GLN A 29 25.69 26.36 15.81
N SER A 30 26.95 26.83 15.95
CA SER A 30 27.69 27.50 14.87
C SER A 30 27.97 26.57 13.71
N SER A 31 28.41 25.31 13.97
CA SER A 31 28.65 24.29 12.93
C SER A 31 27.35 23.95 12.19
N LEU A 32 26.27 23.72 12.93
CA LEU A 32 24.98 23.41 12.33
C LEU A 32 24.45 24.56 11.46
N SER A 33 24.55 25.80 11.96
CA SER A 33 24.17 27.01 11.21
C SER A 33 25.03 27.26 9.97
N SER A 34 26.34 26.95 10.02
CA SER A 34 27.20 27.05 8.84
C SER A 34 26.80 26.07 7.76
N SER A 35 26.61 24.80 8.13
CA SER A 35 26.22 23.77 7.21
C SER A 35 24.88 24.07 6.48
N ILE A 36 23.91 24.67 7.21
CA ILE A 36 22.66 25.12 6.60
C ILE A 36 22.87 26.27 5.62
N ARG A 37 23.65 27.27 6.01
CA ARG A 37 23.93 28.41 5.13
C ARG A 37 24.62 27.98 3.84
N GLU A 38 25.57 27.06 3.93
CA GLU A 38 26.26 26.49 2.78
C GLU A 38 25.25 25.78 1.84
N LEU A 39 24.36 24.99 2.38
CA LEU A 39 23.31 24.35 1.60
C LEU A 39 22.33 25.35 0.98
N GLU A 40 21.88 26.35 1.74
CA GLU A 40 21.00 27.41 1.21
C GLU A 40 21.70 28.22 0.09
N GLN A 41 23.00 28.47 0.21
CA GLN A 41 23.79 29.16 -0.84
C GLN A 41 23.95 28.29 -2.09
N GLU A 42 24.24 27.00 -1.92
CA GLU A 42 24.35 26.03 -3.03
C GLU A 42 23.05 25.94 -3.82
N LEU A 43 21.88 25.91 -3.12
CA LEU A 43 20.58 25.80 -3.74
C LEU A 43 19.97 27.13 -4.21
N GLY A 44 20.54 28.25 -3.78
CA GLY A 44 20.04 29.60 -4.10
C GLY A 44 18.70 29.94 -3.43
N ILE A 45 18.32 29.22 -2.35
CA ILE A 45 17.07 29.42 -1.63
C ILE A 45 17.29 29.66 -0.14
N LYS A 46 16.28 30.21 0.54
CA LYS A 46 16.22 30.25 1.99
C LYS A 46 15.22 29.21 2.49
N ILE A 47 15.70 28.24 3.27
CA ILE A 47 14.88 27.16 3.83
C ILE A 47 14.21 27.66 5.11
N PHE A 48 14.96 28.34 5.98
CA PHE A 48 14.47 28.82 7.26
C PHE A 48 14.49 30.35 7.37
N LYS A 49 13.51 30.89 8.08
CA LYS A 49 13.45 32.27 8.54
C LYS A 49 13.32 32.33 10.05
N ARG A 50 13.88 33.38 10.66
CA ARG A 50 13.68 33.66 12.08
C ARG A 50 12.32 34.26 12.32
N SER A 51 11.63 33.84 13.37
CA SER A 51 10.38 34.42 13.86
C SER A 51 10.47 34.67 15.37
N ASN A 52 9.53 35.42 15.92
CA ASN A 52 9.40 35.65 17.36
C ASN A 52 9.12 34.34 18.15
N LYS A 53 8.70 33.26 17.45
CA LYS A 53 8.44 31.93 18.02
C LYS A 53 9.57 30.92 17.80
N GLY A 54 10.69 31.35 17.20
CA GLY A 54 11.81 30.47 16.87
C GLY A 54 12.12 30.46 15.37
N ILE A 55 12.28 29.29 14.80
CA ILE A 55 12.55 29.10 13.38
C ILE A 55 11.29 28.60 12.67
N GLU A 56 10.99 29.21 11.54
CA GLU A 56 9.90 28.82 10.65
C GLU A 56 10.43 28.54 9.24
N LEU A 57 9.73 27.70 8.49
CA LEU A 57 10.00 27.47 7.08
C LEU A 57 9.58 28.67 6.23
N THR A 58 10.37 28.98 5.20
CA THR A 58 9.94 29.82 4.08
C THR A 58 9.00 29.02 3.16
N ASN A 59 8.47 29.61 2.08
CA ASN A 59 7.71 28.86 1.09
C ASN A 59 8.62 27.83 0.37
N ASP A 60 9.81 28.23 -0.06
CA ASP A 60 10.80 27.34 -0.65
C ASP A 60 11.21 26.24 0.32
N GLY A 61 11.33 26.58 1.63
CA GLY A 61 11.63 25.61 2.68
C GLY A 61 10.54 24.55 2.87
N LYS A 62 9.27 24.91 2.73
CA LYS A 62 8.15 23.93 2.79
C LYS A 62 8.22 22.95 1.62
N GLU A 63 8.46 23.48 0.43
CA GLU A 63 8.61 22.67 -0.78
C GLU A 63 9.84 21.76 -0.67
N PHE A 64 10.98 22.31 -0.25
CA PHE A 64 12.21 21.55 -0.04
C PHE A 64 12.02 20.41 0.96
N ILE A 65 11.39 20.67 2.13
CA ILE A 65 11.09 19.62 3.12
C ILE A 65 10.20 18.52 2.53
N ALA A 66 9.22 18.87 1.71
CA ALA A 66 8.36 17.88 1.08
C ALA A 66 9.16 16.92 0.15
N HIS A 67 10.15 17.45 -0.55
CA HIS A 67 11.01 16.65 -1.43
C HIS A 67 12.05 15.82 -0.67
N ILE A 68 12.68 16.37 0.38
CA ILE A 68 13.77 15.65 1.07
C ILE A 68 13.26 14.61 2.09
N ARG A 69 12.05 14.78 2.62
CA ARG A 69 11.48 13.85 3.62
C ARG A 69 11.52 12.40 3.16
N PRO A 70 10.97 12.03 1.98
CA PRO A 70 11.01 10.65 1.52
C PRO A 70 12.44 10.14 1.29
N ILE A 71 13.38 11.01 0.89
CA ILE A 71 14.77 10.65 0.69
C ILE A 71 15.44 10.28 2.01
N VAL A 72 15.22 11.08 3.06
CA VAL A 72 15.77 10.82 4.41
C VAL A 72 15.11 9.59 5.03
N GLU A 73 13.81 9.39 4.81
CA GLU A 73 13.09 8.20 5.27
C GLU A 73 13.63 6.94 4.58
N GLN A 74 13.85 6.99 3.27
CA GLN A 74 14.42 5.87 2.52
C GLN A 74 15.86 5.55 2.95
N GLN A 75 16.68 6.56 3.22
CA GLN A 75 18.02 6.34 3.78
C GLN A 75 17.96 5.55 5.09
N LYS A 76 17.07 5.93 6.00
CA LYS A 76 16.90 5.24 7.29
C LYS A 76 16.45 3.80 7.13
N ILE A 77 15.57 3.52 6.16
CA ILE A 77 15.11 2.17 5.85
C ILE A 77 16.29 1.32 5.38
N VAL A 78 17.11 1.85 4.47
CA VAL A 78 18.31 1.15 3.97
C VAL A 78 19.30 0.89 5.10
N GLU A 79 19.57 1.89 5.94
CA GLU A 79 20.47 1.74 7.09
C GLU A 79 19.96 0.70 8.07
N ALA A 80 18.68 0.75 8.45
CA ALA A 80 18.07 -0.23 9.34
C ALA A 80 18.14 -1.64 8.75
N TYR A 81 17.78 -1.81 7.48
CA TYR A 81 17.83 -3.11 6.79
C TYR A 81 19.21 -3.77 6.84
N TYR A 82 20.29 -2.99 6.68
CA TYR A 82 21.65 -3.54 6.73
C TYR A 82 22.23 -3.64 8.14
N LEU A 83 21.80 -2.80 9.08
CA LEU A 83 22.22 -2.89 10.47
C LEU A 83 21.56 -4.08 11.19
N ASP A 84 20.29 -4.32 10.92
CA ASP A 84 19.53 -5.43 11.51
C ASP A 84 19.98 -6.80 10.96
N ARG A 85 20.48 -6.86 9.72
CA ARG A 85 21.10 -8.08 9.15
C ARG A 85 22.34 -8.58 9.92
N LYS A 86 22.93 -7.77 10.77
CA LYS A 86 24.03 -8.20 11.65
C LYS A 86 23.54 -9.00 12.86
N ASN A 87 22.26 -8.98 13.16
CA ASN A 87 21.65 -9.83 14.17
C ASN A 87 21.01 -11.02 13.46
N ASP A 88 21.63 -12.19 13.51
CA ASP A 88 21.18 -13.43 12.86
C ASP A 88 19.75 -13.89 13.25
N ASP A 89 19.12 -13.26 14.24
CA ASP A 89 17.81 -13.63 14.79
C ASP A 89 16.64 -12.72 14.37
N PHE A 90 16.85 -11.68 13.52
CA PHE A 90 15.78 -10.77 13.13
C PHE A 90 15.21 -11.10 11.74
N VAL A 91 13.92 -11.41 11.70
CA VAL A 91 13.20 -11.69 10.45
C VAL A 91 12.31 -10.51 10.06
N SER A 92 12.44 -10.03 8.83
CA SER A 92 11.57 -8.99 8.26
C SER A 92 10.86 -9.52 7.03
N LEU A 93 9.56 -9.24 6.93
CA LEU A 93 8.77 -9.56 5.74
C LEU A 93 7.68 -8.50 5.53
N ASN A 94 7.66 -7.94 4.35
CA ASN A 94 6.62 -7.00 3.90
C ASN A 94 5.86 -7.63 2.74
N VAL A 95 4.56 -7.78 2.91
CA VAL A 95 3.67 -8.38 1.90
C VAL A 95 2.68 -7.32 1.42
N ALA A 96 2.58 -7.15 0.12
CA ALA A 96 1.51 -6.39 -0.51
C ALA A 96 0.56 -7.33 -1.26
N SER A 97 -0.74 -7.15 -1.16
CA SER A 97 -1.69 -7.94 -1.92
C SER A 97 -2.84 -7.10 -2.44
N GLN A 98 -3.49 -7.55 -3.50
CA GLN A 98 -4.84 -7.11 -3.76
C GLN A 98 -5.75 -7.58 -2.60
N ARG A 99 -7.01 -7.14 -2.58
CA ARG A 99 -7.94 -7.28 -1.42
C ARG A 99 -8.47 -8.70 -1.27
N TYR A 100 -7.57 -9.68 -1.04
CA TYR A 100 -7.93 -11.10 -0.89
C TYR A 100 -7.94 -11.54 0.58
N PRO A 101 -9.10 -12.00 1.11
CA PRO A 101 -9.18 -12.49 2.49
C PRO A 101 -8.21 -13.63 2.80
N PHE A 102 -7.98 -14.54 1.85
CA PHE A 102 -7.05 -15.66 2.03
C PHE A 102 -5.59 -15.21 2.20
N CYS A 103 -5.20 -14.06 1.63
CA CYS A 103 -3.87 -13.50 1.86
C CYS A 103 -3.72 -13.01 3.31
N ALA A 104 -4.76 -12.36 3.85
CA ALA A 104 -4.78 -11.95 5.26
C ALA A 104 -4.74 -13.15 6.20
N GLU A 105 -5.47 -14.22 5.90
CA GLU A 105 -5.40 -15.48 6.64
C GLU A 105 -4.00 -16.08 6.60
N ALA A 106 -3.40 -16.22 5.42
CA ALA A 106 -2.04 -16.74 5.27
C ALA A 106 -1.02 -15.92 6.07
N PHE A 107 -1.17 -14.60 6.09
CA PHE A 107 -0.31 -13.72 6.87
C PHE A 107 -0.49 -13.91 8.38
N VAL A 108 -1.73 -14.11 8.87
CA VAL A 108 -1.98 -14.44 10.27
C VAL A 108 -1.42 -15.82 10.64
N LEU A 109 -1.54 -16.81 9.76
CA LEU A 109 -0.95 -18.13 9.98
C LEU A 109 0.58 -18.04 10.06
N LEU A 110 1.21 -17.25 9.19
CA LEU A 110 2.65 -17.00 9.28
C LEU A 110 3.06 -16.42 10.65
N ILE A 111 2.33 -15.42 11.15
CA ILE A 111 2.63 -14.84 12.47
C ILE A 111 2.56 -15.90 13.58
N LYS A 112 1.61 -16.84 13.49
CA LYS A 112 1.44 -17.91 14.48
C LYS A 112 2.58 -18.94 14.49
N GLU A 113 3.35 -19.06 13.39
CA GLU A 113 4.51 -19.94 13.31
C GLU A 113 5.75 -19.37 14.03
N PHE A 114 5.75 -18.08 14.36
CA PHE A 114 6.83 -17.44 15.10
C PHE A 114 6.54 -17.48 16.60
N ASP A 115 7.49 -17.97 17.37
CA ASP A 115 7.38 -18.02 18.83
C ASP A 115 7.67 -16.66 19.47
N ASP A 116 7.36 -16.55 20.77
CA ASP A 116 7.54 -15.31 21.55
C ASP A 116 9.01 -14.89 21.72
N SER A 117 9.97 -15.77 21.41
CA SER A 117 11.42 -15.51 21.51
C SER A 117 11.98 -14.90 20.23
N SER A 118 11.29 -15.03 19.12
CA SER A 118 11.72 -14.54 17.79
C SER A 118 11.57 -13.02 17.69
N LYS A 119 12.58 -12.35 17.13
CA LYS A 119 12.49 -10.94 16.78
C LYS A 119 12.08 -10.81 15.33
N TYR A 120 10.92 -10.22 15.08
CA TYR A 120 10.45 -10.00 13.71
C TYR A 120 9.76 -8.66 13.52
N SER A 121 9.69 -8.23 12.27
CA SER A 121 8.88 -7.11 11.81
C SER A 121 8.15 -7.53 10.54
N PHE A 122 6.86 -7.78 10.64
CA PHE A 122 6.03 -8.15 9.50
C PHE A 122 5.05 -7.03 9.18
N SER A 123 4.88 -6.73 7.90
CA SER A 123 3.83 -5.83 7.44
C SER A 123 3.00 -6.47 6.33
N TYR A 124 1.71 -6.17 6.36
CA TYR A 124 0.76 -6.59 5.34
C TYR A 124 -0.04 -5.38 4.86
N THR A 125 -0.06 -5.16 3.55
CA THR A 125 -0.76 -4.03 2.93
C THR A 125 -1.70 -4.53 1.85
N GLU A 126 -2.99 -4.20 1.97
CA GLU A 126 -3.96 -4.38 0.89
C GLU A 126 -4.00 -3.12 0.01
N ALA A 127 -3.86 -3.29 -1.30
CA ALA A 127 -3.81 -2.20 -2.25
C ALA A 127 -4.41 -2.60 -3.62
N ASP A 128 -4.52 -1.63 -4.52
CA ASP A 128 -4.77 -1.89 -5.94
C ASP A 128 -3.53 -2.55 -6.59
N MET A 129 -3.75 -3.21 -7.73
CA MET A 129 -2.71 -3.97 -8.43
C MET A 129 -1.48 -3.10 -8.78
N GLU A 130 -1.68 -1.85 -9.21
CA GLU A 130 -0.59 -0.93 -9.56
C GLU A 130 0.31 -0.67 -8.34
N LYS A 131 -0.29 -0.40 -7.18
CA LYS A 131 0.45 -0.21 -5.94
C LYS A 131 1.13 -1.48 -5.43
N VAL A 132 0.53 -2.65 -5.61
CA VAL A 132 1.17 -3.93 -5.28
C VAL A 132 2.42 -4.10 -6.13
N ILE A 133 2.33 -3.91 -7.45
CA ILE A 133 3.47 -4.01 -8.38
C ILE A 133 4.55 -3.00 -8.01
N SER A 134 4.19 -1.72 -7.81
CA SER A 134 5.16 -0.69 -7.44
C SER A 134 5.82 -0.95 -6.09
N SER A 135 5.08 -1.49 -5.11
CA SER A 135 5.62 -1.83 -3.80
C SER A 135 6.73 -2.87 -3.89
N VAL A 136 6.57 -3.87 -4.77
CA VAL A 136 7.60 -4.91 -4.96
C VAL A 136 8.77 -4.39 -5.81
N SER A 137 8.50 -3.69 -6.89
CA SER A 137 9.56 -3.12 -7.76
C SER A 137 10.44 -2.10 -7.03
N GLU A 138 9.86 -1.31 -6.13
CA GLU A 138 10.55 -0.35 -5.28
C GLU A 138 11.17 -1.00 -4.02
N ARG A 139 11.08 -2.33 -3.88
CA ARG A 139 11.58 -3.10 -2.73
C ARG A 139 11.01 -2.66 -1.37
N LYS A 140 9.77 -2.15 -1.38
CA LYS A 140 8.99 -1.87 -0.16
C LYS A 140 8.32 -3.12 0.38
N SER A 141 8.07 -4.09 -0.51
CA SER A 141 7.56 -5.42 -0.17
C SER A 141 8.41 -6.48 -0.86
N GLU A 142 8.65 -7.59 -0.18
CA GLU A 142 9.36 -8.76 -0.73
C GLU A 142 8.42 -9.60 -1.58
N ILE A 143 7.12 -9.60 -1.26
CA ILE A 143 6.09 -10.40 -1.93
C ILE A 143 4.92 -9.50 -2.33
N GLY A 144 4.47 -9.67 -3.59
CA GLY A 144 3.24 -9.09 -4.10
C GLY A 144 2.27 -10.18 -4.54
N VAL A 145 1.02 -10.14 -4.09
CA VAL A 145 -0.03 -11.06 -4.54
C VAL A 145 -1.01 -10.32 -5.43
N ILE A 146 -1.05 -10.72 -6.69
CA ILE A 146 -1.91 -10.12 -7.72
C ILE A 146 -2.71 -11.19 -8.45
N PHE A 147 -3.77 -10.77 -9.09
CA PHE A 147 -4.57 -11.57 -10.00
C PHE A 147 -4.08 -11.38 -11.45
N MET A 148 -4.06 -12.49 -12.20
CA MET A 148 -3.82 -12.50 -13.64
C MET A 148 -4.84 -13.38 -14.32
N SER A 149 -5.42 -12.91 -15.42
CA SER A 149 -6.32 -13.71 -16.27
C SER A 149 -5.69 -14.01 -17.62
N ASP A 150 -6.21 -14.99 -18.33
CA ASP A 150 -5.77 -15.33 -19.68
C ASP A 150 -5.87 -14.11 -20.64
N MET A 151 -6.82 -13.17 -20.38
CA MET A 151 -6.98 -11.95 -21.15
C MET A 151 -5.89 -10.90 -20.87
N THR A 152 -5.40 -10.85 -19.65
CA THR A 152 -4.42 -9.83 -19.21
C THR A 152 -2.98 -10.34 -19.21
N GLU A 153 -2.76 -11.64 -19.31
CA GLU A 153 -1.47 -12.31 -19.14
C GLU A 153 -0.35 -11.68 -19.97
N LYS A 154 -0.55 -11.52 -21.28
CA LYS A 154 0.48 -10.95 -22.17
C LYS A 154 0.87 -9.53 -21.80
N PHE A 155 -0.11 -8.74 -21.38
CA PHE A 155 0.10 -7.35 -21.00
C PHE A 155 0.78 -7.28 -19.63
N MET A 156 0.30 -8.05 -18.67
CA MET A 156 0.84 -8.10 -17.32
C MET A 156 2.29 -8.59 -17.30
N ASN A 157 2.61 -9.64 -18.05
CA ASN A 157 3.98 -10.13 -18.17
C ASN A 157 4.95 -9.07 -18.70
N LYS A 158 4.52 -8.20 -19.63
CA LYS A 158 5.34 -7.07 -20.08
C LYS A 158 5.57 -6.03 -18.98
N ILE A 159 4.53 -5.73 -18.19
CA ILE A 159 4.65 -4.79 -17.09
C ILE A 159 5.58 -5.34 -16.02
N LEU A 160 5.41 -6.59 -15.64
CA LEU A 160 6.24 -7.24 -14.62
C LEU A 160 7.70 -7.30 -15.07
N ALA A 161 7.97 -7.71 -16.31
CA ALA A 161 9.32 -7.73 -16.86
C ALA A 161 9.95 -6.31 -16.93
N ALA A 162 9.18 -5.28 -17.25
CA ALA A 162 9.66 -3.89 -17.26
C ALA A 162 10.00 -3.36 -15.85
N ASN A 163 9.52 -4.02 -14.81
CA ASN A 163 9.78 -3.70 -13.41
C ASN A 163 10.73 -4.72 -12.74
N ASP A 164 11.41 -5.56 -13.52
CA ASP A 164 12.30 -6.64 -13.03
C ASP A 164 11.59 -7.60 -12.06
N LEU A 165 10.32 -7.88 -12.32
CA LEU A 165 9.49 -8.79 -11.52
C LEU A 165 9.12 -10.04 -12.30
N GLU A 166 8.98 -11.16 -11.58
CA GLU A 166 8.54 -12.45 -12.10
C GLU A 166 7.23 -12.87 -11.45
N PHE A 167 6.31 -13.42 -12.26
CA PHE A 167 5.03 -13.94 -11.78
C PHE A 167 5.11 -15.45 -11.59
N HIS A 168 4.78 -15.91 -10.39
CA HIS A 168 4.66 -17.31 -10.03
C HIS A 168 3.19 -17.65 -9.73
N GLU A 169 2.56 -18.45 -10.62
CA GLU A 169 1.20 -18.94 -10.37
C GLU A 169 1.22 -19.93 -9.20
N PHE A 170 0.49 -19.62 -8.13
CA PHE A 170 0.33 -20.56 -7.00
C PHE A 170 -1.08 -21.13 -6.88
N MET A 171 -2.08 -20.50 -7.54
CA MET A 171 -3.45 -20.95 -7.51
C MET A 171 -4.22 -20.50 -8.76
N ARG A 172 -5.08 -21.36 -9.28
CA ARG A 172 -6.00 -21.01 -10.37
C ARG A 172 -7.43 -21.19 -9.89
N ILE A 173 -8.22 -20.13 -9.98
CA ILE A 173 -9.60 -20.07 -9.47
C ILE A 173 -10.55 -19.56 -10.55
N LYS A 174 -11.82 -19.94 -10.44
CA LYS A 174 -12.90 -19.37 -11.25
C LYS A 174 -13.48 -18.16 -10.52
N PRO A 175 -13.99 -17.15 -11.23
CA PRO A 175 -14.73 -16.05 -10.62
C PRO A 175 -15.96 -16.54 -9.87
N HIS A 176 -16.23 -15.98 -8.70
CA HIS A 176 -17.42 -16.21 -7.90
C HIS A 176 -18.13 -14.88 -7.64
N ALA A 177 -19.44 -14.96 -7.41
CA ALA A 177 -20.20 -13.82 -6.93
C ALA A 177 -20.24 -13.80 -5.39
N PHE A 178 -19.97 -12.64 -4.79
CA PHE A 178 -20.15 -12.40 -3.37
C PHE A 178 -21.48 -11.70 -3.13
N ILE A 179 -22.30 -12.27 -2.25
CA ILE A 179 -23.64 -11.81 -1.90
C ILE A 179 -23.89 -12.07 -0.41
N ASN A 180 -24.91 -11.43 0.18
CA ASN A 180 -25.33 -11.80 1.52
C ASN A 180 -26.15 -13.12 1.50
N HIS A 181 -26.20 -13.81 2.64
CA HIS A 181 -26.90 -15.10 2.77
C HIS A 181 -28.43 -15.01 2.54
N ASN A 182 -29.04 -13.83 2.67
CA ASN A 182 -30.48 -13.60 2.40
C ASN A 182 -30.75 -13.06 1.00
N HIS A 183 -29.72 -12.98 0.15
CA HIS A 183 -29.87 -12.49 -1.22
C HIS A 183 -30.78 -13.42 -2.03
N PRO A 184 -31.61 -12.89 -2.97
CA PRO A 184 -32.49 -13.73 -3.81
C PRO A 184 -31.78 -14.87 -4.57
N LEU A 185 -30.48 -14.72 -4.83
CA LEU A 185 -29.65 -15.72 -5.51
C LEU A 185 -28.96 -16.71 -4.55
N SER A 186 -29.09 -16.55 -3.22
CA SER A 186 -28.33 -17.33 -2.23
C SER A 186 -28.58 -18.83 -2.25
N SER A 187 -29.76 -19.29 -2.75
CA SER A 187 -30.06 -20.69 -2.90
C SER A 187 -29.39 -21.38 -4.11
N LYS A 188 -28.74 -20.60 -4.98
CA LYS A 188 -28.08 -21.12 -6.18
C LYS A 188 -26.65 -21.55 -5.84
N LYS A 189 -26.20 -22.64 -6.45
CA LYS A 189 -24.80 -23.09 -6.37
C LYS A 189 -23.90 -22.40 -7.40
N THR A 190 -24.50 -21.90 -8.48
CA THR A 190 -23.82 -21.18 -9.55
C THR A 190 -24.77 -20.16 -10.16
N VAL A 191 -24.23 -19.04 -10.62
CA VAL A 191 -24.98 -17.98 -11.31
C VAL A 191 -24.33 -17.65 -12.64
N LYS A 192 -25.15 -17.25 -13.60
CA LYS A 192 -24.65 -16.62 -14.82
C LYS A 192 -24.44 -15.14 -14.56
N ILE A 193 -23.41 -14.56 -15.18
CA ILE A 193 -23.13 -13.11 -15.05
C ILE A 193 -24.37 -12.26 -15.39
N SER A 194 -25.19 -12.68 -16.35
CA SER A 194 -26.41 -11.95 -16.74
C SER A 194 -27.46 -11.87 -15.62
N GLU A 195 -27.46 -12.78 -14.67
CA GLU A 195 -28.38 -12.76 -13.53
C GLU A 195 -27.95 -11.75 -12.46
N LEU A 196 -26.67 -11.35 -12.47
CA LEU A 196 -26.14 -10.32 -11.57
C LEU A 196 -26.50 -8.90 -12.03
N PHE A 197 -26.78 -8.68 -13.31
CA PHE A 197 -27.10 -7.34 -13.85
C PHE A 197 -28.37 -6.70 -13.29
N ASP A 198 -29.25 -7.50 -12.70
CA ASP A 198 -30.47 -7.01 -12.06
C ASP A 198 -30.21 -6.35 -10.71
N TYR A 199 -29.01 -6.54 -10.13
CA TYR A 199 -28.61 -6.07 -8.82
C TYR A 199 -27.55 -4.97 -8.92
N PRO A 200 -27.44 -4.06 -7.92
CA PRO A 200 -26.33 -3.11 -7.87
C PRO A 200 -25.00 -3.84 -7.67
N TYR A 201 -23.99 -3.41 -8.40
CA TYR A 201 -22.63 -3.97 -8.29
C TYR A 201 -21.76 -3.12 -7.38
N VAL A 202 -21.02 -3.75 -6.47
CA VAL A 202 -20.01 -3.08 -5.63
C VAL A 202 -18.65 -3.25 -6.29
N ALA A 203 -18.03 -2.12 -6.62
CA ALA A 203 -16.71 -2.04 -7.23
C ALA A 203 -15.75 -1.23 -6.35
N PHE A 204 -14.46 -1.50 -6.49
CA PHE A 204 -13.46 -0.64 -5.89
C PHE A 204 -13.24 0.63 -6.73
N THR A 205 -13.04 1.76 -6.05
CA THR A 205 -12.87 3.07 -6.72
C THR A 205 -11.64 3.04 -7.61
N LYS A 206 -11.82 3.36 -8.89
CA LYS A 206 -10.73 3.56 -9.84
C LYS A 206 -10.22 5.00 -9.75
N LYS A 207 -8.93 5.21 -9.82
CA LYS A 207 -8.38 6.53 -10.10
C LYS A 207 -8.62 6.87 -11.56
N ASN A 208 -8.87 8.16 -11.85
CA ASN A 208 -9.31 8.67 -13.16
C ASN A 208 -8.43 8.32 -14.38
N ASN A 209 -7.29 7.66 -14.21
CA ASN A 209 -6.35 7.29 -15.27
C ASN A 209 -5.90 5.83 -15.22
N GLU A 210 -6.56 4.96 -14.43
CA GLU A 210 -6.18 3.55 -14.38
C GLU A 210 -6.59 2.82 -15.65
N SER A 211 -5.63 2.12 -16.27
CA SER A 211 -5.92 1.20 -17.37
C SER A 211 -6.85 0.08 -16.86
N ILE A 212 -7.76 -0.37 -17.72
CA ILE A 212 -8.64 -1.53 -17.44
C ILE A 212 -7.85 -2.78 -17.04
N HIS A 213 -6.57 -2.85 -17.45
CA HIS A 213 -5.69 -3.98 -17.15
C HIS A 213 -5.25 -4.07 -15.68
N TYR A 214 -5.34 -2.95 -14.92
CA TYR A 214 -5.04 -2.91 -13.48
C TYR A 214 -6.28 -3.04 -12.60
N SER A 215 -7.45 -3.17 -13.19
CA SER A 215 -8.71 -3.24 -12.46
C SER A 215 -8.92 -4.65 -11.90
N GLU A 216 -9.33 -4.74 -10.64
CA GLU A 216 -9.76 -6.00 -10.03
C GLU A 216 -11.01 -6.56 -10.73
N GLU A 217 -11.82 -5.70 -11.34
CA GLU A 217 -13.01 -6.04 -12.10
C GLU A 217 -12.71 -6.57 -13.50
N ALA A 218 -11.46 -6.59 -13.94
CA ALA A 218 -11.06 -7.23 -15.21
C ALA A 218 -11.33 -8.75 -15.23
N ILE A 219 -11.70 -9.33 -14.09
CA ILE A 219 -12.22 -10.68 -14.00
C ILE A 219 -13.49 -10.84 -14.85
N ILE A 220 -14.31 -9.78 -14.98
CA ILE A 220 -15.59 -9.82 -15.68
C ILE A 220 -15.62 -8.76 -16.78
N PRO A 221 -15.48 -9.15 -18.06
CA PRO A 221 -15.53 -8.22 -19.18
C PRO A 221 -16.83 -7.43 -19.29
N GLU A 222 -17.91 -7.95 -18.72
CA GLU A 222 -19.25 -7.36 -18.79
C GLU A 222 -19.58 -6.38 -17.68
N ILE A 223 -18.63 -5.94 -16.87
CA ILE A 223 -18.90 -5.04 -15.74
C ILE A 223 -19.61 -3.74 -16.18
N GLU A 224 -19.34 -3.27 -17.38
CA GLU A 224 -19.98 -2.09 -17.96
C GLU A 224 -21.50 -2.25 -18.19
N LYS A 225 -22.02 -3.48 -18.15
CA LYS A 225 -23.45 -3.77 -18.29
C LYS A 225 -24.25 -3.51 -17.00
N PHE A 226 -23.61 -3.36 -15.86
CA PHE A 226 -24.30 -3.03 -14.62
C PHE A 226 -24.84 -1.60 -14.64
N LYS A 227 -26.17 -1.47 -14.47
CA LYS A 227 -26.84 -0.16 -14.47
C LYS A 227 -26.65 0.63 -13.17
N LYS A 228 -26.29 -0.04 -12.08
CA LYS A 228 -26.12 0.54 -10.75
C LYS A 228 -24.79 0.04 -10.19
N VAL A 229 -23.89 0.96 -9.87
CA VAL A 229 -22.58 0.65 -9.32
C VAL A 229 -22.37 1.47 -8.06
N VAL A 230 -21.90 0.81 -7.00
CA VAL A 230 -21.49 1.42 -5.73
C VAL A 230 -19.97 1.33 -5.64
N TYR A 231 -19.30 2.47 -5.52
CA TYR A 231 -17.84 2.48 -5.39
C TYR A 231 -17.42 2.56 -3.93
N VAL A 232 -16.45 1.74 -3.56
CA VAL A 232 -15.83 1.68 -2.22
C VAL A 232 -14.31 1.68 -2.34
N ASN A 233 -13.60 2.01 -1.26
CA ASN A 233 -12.13 2.12 -1.28
C ASN A 233 -11.42 0.95 -0.60
N ASP A 234 -12.12 0.22 0.24
CA ASP A 234 -11.55 -0.82 1.09
C ASP A 234 -12.49 -2.02 1.23
N ARG A 235 -11.92 -3.16 1.64
CA ARG A 235 -12.64 -4.44 1.80
C ARG A 235 -13.72 -4.38 2.88
N ALA A 236 -13.49 -3.69 3.99
CA ALA A 236 -14.48 -3.61 5.06
C ALA A 236 -15.74 -2.87 4.60
N SER A 237 -15.58 -1.75 3.90
CA SER A 237 -16.69 -1.01 3.27
C SER A 237 -17.43 -1.87 2.23
N CYS A 238 -16.69 -2.64 1.41
CA CYS A 238 -17.29 -3.56 0.44
C CYS A 238 -18.18 -4.59 1.15
N TYR A 239 -17.67 -5.25 2.16
CA TYR A 239 -18.41 -6.28 2.91
C TYR A 239 -19.61 -5.69 3.65
N ASN A 240 -19.47 -4.53 4.27
CA ASN A 240 -20.59 -3.85 4.92
C ASN A 240 -21.73 -3.52 3.94
N VAL A 241 -21.42 -3.10 2.73
CA VAL A 241 -22.44 -2.87 1.68
C VAL A 241 -23.09 -4.20 1.27
N LEU A 242 -22.29 -5.23 1.00
CA LEU A 242 -22.79 -6.52 0.53
C LEU A 242 -23.70 -7.18 1.57
N VAL A 243 -23.30 -7.25 2.85
CA VAL A 243 -24.08 -7.97 3.88
C VAL A 243 -25.37 -7.25 4.29
N ASN A 244 -25.47 -5.94 4.08
CA ASN A 244 -26.63 -5.13 4.47
C ASN A 244 -27.53 -4.71 3.29
N THR A 245 -27.23 -5.15 2.07
CA THR A 245 -28.00 -4.81 0.87
C THR A 245 -28.11 -6.03 -0.07
N ASN A 246 -28.89 -5.87 -1.14
CA ASN A 246 -28.90 -6.84 -2.26
C ASN A 246 -27.85 -6.48 -3.34
N CYS A 247 -26.76 -5.85 -2.97
CA CYS A 247 -25.65 -5.64 -3.88
C CYS A 247 -24.89 -6.96 -4.11
N VAL A 248 -24.24 -7.03 -5.26
CA VAL A 248 -23.34 -8.13 -5.64
C VAL A 248 -21.94 -7.61 -5.91
N SER A 249 -20.94 -8.44 -5.71
CA SER A 249 -19.58 -8.20 -6.16
C SER A 249 -18.98 -9.50 -6.70
N THR A 250 -17.78 -9.46 -7.24
CA THR A 250 -17.10 -10.65 -7.75
C THR A 250 -15.68 -10.74 -7.20
N GLY A 251 -15.16 -11.96 -7.14
CA GLY A 251 -13.80 -12.18 -6.64
C GLY A 251 -13.41 -13.66 -6.66
N SER A 252 -12.44 -14.01 -5.82
CA SER A 252 -11.86 -15.35 -5.76
C SER A 252 -12.81 -16.45 -5.29
N GLY A 253 -13.89 -16.11 -4.61
CA GLY A 253 -14.78 -17.08 -3.97
C GLY A 253 -14.25 -17.62 -2.64
N ILE A 254 -13.03 -17.30 -2.26
CA ILE A 254 -12.40 -17.79 -1.03
C ILE A 254 -12.71 -16.82 0.10
N LEU A 255 -13.52 -17.28 1.05
CA LEU A 255 -13.89 -16.56 2.27
C LEU A 255 -13.47 -17.44 3.45
N PRO A 256 -12.27 -17.24 4.01
CA PRO A 256 -11.82 -18.01 5.16
C PRO A 256 -12.66 -17.70 6.40
N ASP A 257 -12.91 -18.71 7.23
CA ASP A 257 -13.67 -18.57 8.47
C ASP A 257 -13.03 -17.52 9.42
N GLY A 258 -13.83 -16.59 9.91
CA GLY A 258 -13.35 -15.51 10.79
C GLY A 258 -12.67 -14.34 10.07
N TYR A 259 -12.57 -14.35 8.74
CA TYR A 259 -11.97 -13.26 7.93
C TYR A 259 -13.00 -12.49 7.11
N GLY A 260 -14.02 -12.03 7.75
CA GLY A 260 -15.10 -11.28 7.12
C GLY A 260 -16.34 -11.30 7.97
N ASP A 261 -17.47 -11.29 7.32
CA ASP A 261 -18.79 -11.37 7.97
C ASP A 261 -19.46 -12.69 7.53
N ASP A 262 -19.88 -13.51 8.48
CA ASP A 262 -20.49 -14.82 8.23
C ASP A 262 -21.79 -14.73 7.41
N ARG A 263 -22.34 -13.54 7.27
CA ARG A 263 -23.49 -13.28 6.39
C ARG A 263 -23.09 -13.16 4.92
N LEU A 264 -21.81 -13.04 4.61
CA LEU A 264 -21.30 -12.99 3.24
C LEU A 264 -21.07 -14.42 2.74
N ILE A 265 -21.59 -14.72 1.58
CA ILE A 265 -21.40 -16.03 0.90
C ILE A 265 -20.88 -15.83 -0.51
N SER A 266 -20.22 -16.85 -1.04
CA SER A 266 -19.78 -16.93 -2.44
C SER A 266 -20.53 -18.02 -3.19
N ILE A 267 -20.93 -17.73 -4.44
CA ILE A 267 -21.67 -18.65 -5.32
C ILE A 267 -21.13 -18.67 -6.73
#